data_db59cb16b2db97e519cfa010b9504d52
#
_entry.id   db59cb16b2db97e519cfa010b9504d52
#
_cell.length_a   1.000
_cell.length_b   1.000
_cell.length_c   1.000
_cell.angle_alpha   90.00
_cell.angle_beta   90.00
_cell.angle_gamma   90.00
#
_symmetry.space_group_name_H-M   'P 1'
#
loop_
_entity.id
_entity.type
_entity.pdbx_description
1 polymer ?
#
loop_
_entity_poly.entity_id
_entity_poly.type
_entity_poly.pdbx_seq_one_letter_code
_entity_poly.pdbx_strand_id
1 'polypeptide(L)'
;MVDFHCKEHYDIQDLIAVMALLRAPGGCPWDREQTHQSIRRNMLEEAYEAVEAIDQDDPEHLKEELGDVLLQVVFHAQMAQEAGRFTFADVVDGVTQKMVFRHPHVFGSVQAENTDQALDTWDAQKREEKDQRTAGDTLDAVARSLPALIRAEKIQNKAAKAGFDWPEAGPALEKVAEEARELQRAAQGDGDVAEELGDLLFAAVKAGRFLGLDSEQALHQACEKFIRRFRRVEDLCGGTPMDQLPLSQLEDYWAQAKHEET
;
A
#
# COMPACT_ATOMS: atom_id res chain seq x y z
N MET A 1 -32.49 -23.76 7.37
CA MET A 1 -31.74 -23.93 6.13
C MET A 1 -32.01 -22.69 5.30
N VAL A 2 -30.98 -22.01 4.82
CA VAL A 2 -31.13 -20.78 4.06
C VAL A 2 -31.61 -21.16 2.67
N ASP A 3 -32.59 -20.44 2.13
CA ASP A 3 -33.13 -20.68 0.80
C ASP A 3 -32.26 -19.98 -0.25
N PHE A 4 -31.28 -20.72 -0.80
CA PHE A 4 -30.37 -20.24 -1.85
C PHE A 4 -30.25 -21.27 -2.97
N HIS A 5 -30.49 -20.82 -4.20
CA HIS A 5 -30.37 -21.64 -5.40
C HIS A 5 -28.93 -21.54 -5.95
N CYS A 6 -28.18 -22.64 -5.88
CA CYS A 6 -26.86 -22.73 -6.52
C CYS A 6 -26.98 -22.60 -8.05
N LYS A 7 -26.08 -21.82 -8.65
CA LYS A 7 -25.99 -21.56 -10.09
C LYS A 7 -24.65 -22.06 -10.63
N GLU A 8 -24.52 -22.22 -11.94
CA GLU A 8 -23.24 -22.50 -12.61
C GLU A 8 -22.33 -21.27 -12.63
N HIS A 9 -22.91 -20.06 -12.72
CA HIS A 9 -22.21 -18.80 -12.75
C HIS A 9 -22.92 -17.78 -11.86
N TYR A 10 -22.15 -17.02 -11.13
CA TYR A 10 -22.61 -15.99 -10.20
C TYR A 10 -22.19 -14.60 -10.68
N ASP A 11 -22.99 -13.60 -10.34
CA ASP A 11 -22.69 -12.19 -10.57
C ASP A 11 -22.60 -11.42 -9.25
N ILE A 12 -22.39 -10.11 -9.35
CA ILE A 12 -22.24 -9.25 -8.16
C ILE A 12 -23.52 -9.23 -7.29
N GLN A 13 -24.68 -9.38 -7.88
CA GLN A 13 -25.95 -9.41 -7.13
C GLN A 13 -26.07 -10.71 -6.33
N ASP A 14 -25.57 -11.80 -6.89
CA ASP A 14 -25.49 -13.08 -6.18
C ASP A 14 -24.53 -12.99 -4.98
N LEU A 15 -23.37 -12.38 -5.15
CA LEU A 15 -22.41 -12.19 -4.06
C LEU A 15 -23.00 -11.34 -2.93
N ILE A 16 -23.70 -10.25 -3.25
CA ILE A 16 -24.40 -9.41 -2.28
C ILE A 16 -25.47 -10.22 -1.53
N ALA A 17 -26.27 -11.00 -2.28
CA ALA A 17 -27.31 -11.85 -1.70
C ALA A 17 -26.74 -12.95 -0.80
N VAL A 18 -25.64 -13.59 -1.21
CA VAL A 18 -24.94 -14.60 -0.40
C VAL A 18 -24.44 -14.00 0.90
N MET A 19 -23.80 -12.81 0.86
CA MET A 19 -23.34 -12.16 2.07
C MET A 19 -24.48 -11.78 3.03
N ALA A 20 -25.60 -11.29 2.49
CA ALA A 20 -26.79 -11.03 3.28
C ALA A 20 -27.33 -12.29 3.96
N LEU A 21 -27.34 -13.42 3.25
CA LEU A 21 -27.78 -14.72 3.76
C LEU A 21 -26.83 -15.27 4.84
N LEU A 22 -25.52 -15.16 4.64
CA LEU A 22 -24.51 -15.58 5.64
C LEU A 22 -24.68 -14.83 6.95
N ARG A 23 -25.04 -13.55 6.90
CA ARG A 23 -25.25 -12.71 8.08
C ARG A 23 -26.68 -12.74 8.65
N ALA A 24 -27.65 -13.30 7.92
CA ALA A 24 -29.04 -13.41 8.39
C ALA A 24 -29.20 -14.35 9.59
N PRO A 25 -30.32 -14.25 10.35
CA PRO A 25 -30.68 -15.26 11.34
C PRO A 25 -30.73 -16.66 10.70
N GLY A 26 -29.93 -17.61 11.23
CA GLY A 26 -29.78 -18.96 10.67
C GLY A 26 -28.67 -19.09 9.62
N GLY A 27 -27.98 -18.01 9.29
CA GLY A 27 -26.77 -18.03 8.47
C GLY A 27 -25.51 -18.49 9.23
N CYS A 28 -24.34 -18.09 8.79
CA CYS A 28 -23.08 -18.48 9.40
C CYS A 28 -22.85 -17.76 10.76
N PRO A 29 -22.62 -18.46 11.85
CA PRO A 29 -22.35 -17.84 13.15
C PRO A 29 -21.14 -16.91 13.14
N TRP A 30 -20.08 -17.30 12.44
CA TRP A 30 -18.86 -16.51 12.34
C TRP A 30 -19.10 -15.19 11.60
N ASP A 31 -19.72 -15.22 10.42
CA ASP A 31 -19.99 -14.00 9.63
C ASP A 31 -20.89 -13.04 10.36
N ARG A 32 -21.86 -13.54 11.13
CA ARG A 32 -22.81 -12.73 11.92
C ARG A 32 -22.15 -11.96 13.06
N GLU A 33 -21.09 -12.50 13.64
CA GLU A 33 -20.36 -11.88 14.76
C GLU A 33 -19.38 -10.80 14.27
N GLN A 34 -19.04 -10.79 12.98
CA GLN A 34 -18.06 -9.84 12.48
C GLN A 34 -18.55 -8.40 12.53
N THR A 35 -17.60 -7.51 12.77
CA THR A 35 -17.76 -6.06 12.80
C THR A 35 -16.73 -5.43 11.84
N HIS A 36 -16.93 -4.14 11.49
CA HIS A 36 -15.91 -3.41 10.71
C HIS A 36 -14.50 -3.47 11.32
N GLN A 37 -14.41 -3.54 12.63
CA GLN A 37 -13.13 -3.58 13.35
C GLN A 37 -12.51 -4.98 13.33
N SER A 38 -13.32 -6.04 13.48
CA SER A 38 -12.79 -7.42 13.55
C SER A 38 -12.17 -7.87 12.23
N ILE A 39 -12.75 -7.49 11.08
CA ILE A 39 -12.26 -7.87 9.74
C ILE A 39 -11.45 -6.76 9.05
N ARG A 40 -11.10 -5.67 9.77
CA ARG A 40 -10.26 -4.60 9.22
C ARG A 40 -8.91 -5.10 8.72
N ARG A 41 -8.36 -6.09 9.42
CA ARG A 41 -7.06 -6.68 9.07
C ARG A 41 -7.15 -7.48 7.78
N ASN A 42 -8.21 -8.27 7.61
CA ASN A 42 -8.42 -9.07 6.40
C ASN A 42 -8.41 -8.17 5.15
N MET A 43 -9.09 -7.02 5.18
CA MET A 43 -9.07 -6.09 4.03
C MET A 43 -7.65 -5.60 3.66
N LEU A 44 -6.72 -5.53 4.61
CA LEU A 44 -5.33 -5.19 4.34
C LEU A 44 -4.57 -6.41 3.81
N GLU A 45 -4.82 -7.59 4.35
CA GLU A 45 -4.21 -8.85 3.92
C GLU A 45 -4.55 -9.11 2.45
N GLU A 46 -5.83 -9.15 2.07
CA GLU A 46 -6.27 -9.35 0.67
C GLU A 46 -5.69 -8.28 -0.28
N ALA A 47 -5.60 -7.03 0.17
CA ALA A 47 -5.00 -5.98 -0.66
C ALA A 47 -3.50 -6.18 -0.87
N TYR A 48 -2.77 -6.70 0.11
CA TYR A 48 -1.34 -7.02 -0.03
C TYR A 48 -1.13 -8.29 -0.86
N GLU A 49 -1.98 -9.30 -0.73
CA GLU A 49 -1.94 -10.52 -1.54
C GLU A 49 -2.23 -10.22 -3.01
N ALA A 50 -3.19 -9.32 -3.29
CA ALA A 50 -3.39 -8.81 -4.65
C ALA A 50 -2.15 -8.07 -5.21
N VAL A 51 -1.44 -7.29 -4.38
CA VAL A 51 -0.18 -6.64 -4.79
C VAL A 51 0.91 -7.67 -5.03
N GLU A 52 1.04 -8.70 -4.20
CA GLU A 52 2.01 -9.78 -4.39
C GLU A 52 1.75 -10.53 -5.69
N ALA A 53 0.50 -10.86 -6.01
CA ALA A 53 0.14 -11.49 -7.28
C ALA A 53 0.49 -10.62 -8.50
N ILE A 54 0.35 -9.29 -8.41
CA ILE A 54 0.81 -8.33 -9.43
C ILE A 54 2.34 -8.39 -9.60
N ASP A 55 3.08 -8.38 -8.50
CA ASP A 55 4.55 -8.40 -8.51
C ASP A 55 5.12 -9.71 -9.06
N GLN A 56 4.38 -10.82 -8.88
CA GLN A 56 4.72 -12.14 -9.40
C GLN A 56 4.29 -12.37 -10.86
N ASP A 57 3.54 -11.43 -11.45
CA ASP A 57 2.92 -11.56 -12.78
C ASP A 57 2.04 -12.83 -12.89
N ASP A 58 1.31 -13.16 -11.80
CA ASP A 58 0.40 -14.31 -11.71
C ASP A 58 -1.07 -13.88 -11.89
N PRO A 59 -1.63 -13.99 -13.11
CA PRO A 59 -3.00 -13.52 -13.39
C PRO A 59 -4.09 -14.38 -12.72
N GLU A 60 -3.85 -15.68 -12.46
CA GLU A 60 -4.84 -16.53 -11.81
C GLU A 60 -4.90 -16.21 -10.31
N HIS A 61 -3.76 -16.04 -9.65
CA HIS A 61 -3.70 -15.58 -8.27
C HIS A 61 -4.28 -14.16 -8.12
N LEU A 62 -3.92 -13.23 -9.02
CA LEU A 62 -4.51 -11.88 -9.02
C LEU A 62 -6.03 -11.89 -9.14
N LYS A 63 -6.59 -12.79 -9.96
CA LYS A 63 -8.05 -12.94 -10.10
C LYS A 63 -8.69 -13.41 -8.77
N GLU A 64 -8.06 -14.34 -8.08
CA GLU A 64 -8.49 -14.83 -6.76
C GLU A 64 -8.50 -13.68 -5.76
N GLU A 65 -7.37 -13.00 -5.58
CA GLU A 65 -7.19 -11.95 -4.60
C GLU A 65 -8.09 -10.72 -4.85
N LEU A 66 -8.31 -10.36 -6.12
CA LEU A 66 -9.29 -9.32 -6.46
C LEU A 66 -10.72 -9.75 -6.08
N GLY A 67 -11.03 -11.03 -6.11
CA GLY A 67 -12.29 -11.59 -5.61
C GLY A 67 -12.41 -11.41 -4.09
N ASP A 68 -11.33 -11.66 -3.35
CA ASP A 68 -11.31 -11.53 -1.89
C ASP A 68 -11.33 -10.06 -1.44
N VAL A 69 -10.64 -9.17 -2.13
CA VAL A 69 -10.81 -7.71 -1.93
C VAL A 69 -12.28 -7.29 -2.19
N LEU A 70 -12.91 -7.79 -3.27
CA LEU A 70 -14.31 -7.49 -3.55
C LEU A 70 -15.23 -8.04 -2.45
N LEU A 71 -14.96 -9.25 -1.95
CA LEU A 71 -15.68 -9.85 -0.82
C LEU A 71 -15.61 -8.93 0.41
N GLN A 72 -14.45 -8.39 0.77
CA GLN A 72 -14.30 -7.45 1.89
C GLN A 72 -15.17 -6.20 1.68
N VAL A 73 -15.22 -5.65 0.47
CA VAL A 73 -16.08 -4.49 0.15
C VAL A 73 -17.55 -4.82 0.36
N VAL A 74 -18.02 -5.96 -0.16
CA VAL A 74 -19.42 -6.40 0.00
C VAL A 74 -19.74 -6.68 1.46
N PHE A 75 -18.84 -7.32 2.19
CA PHE A 75 -19.03 -7.62 3.62
C PHE A 75 -19.17 -6.34 4.45
N HIS A 76 -18.27 -5.37 4.26
CA HIS A 76 -18.37 -4.08 4.93
C HIS A 76 -19.66 -3.33 4.57
N ALA A 77 -20.08 -3.37 3.30
CA ALA A 77 -21.31 -2.73 2.85
C ALA A 77 -22.55 -3.40 3.47
N GLN A 78 -22.57 -4.74 3.58
CA GLN A 78 -23.65 -5.47 4.23
C GLN A 78 -23.79 -5.08 5.72
N MET A 79 -22.69 -5.02 6.46
CA MET A 79 -22.72 -4.56 7.88
C MET A 79 -23.23 -3.12 8.01
N ALA A 80 -22.83 -2.25 7.08
CA ALA A 80 -23.31 -0.86 7.07
C ALA A 80 -24.82 -0.78 6.76
N GLN A 81 -25.31 -1.60 5.83
CA GLN A 81 -26.73 -1.68 5.51
C GLN A 81 -27.56 -2.19 6.70
N GLU A 82 -27.11 -3.21 7.41
CA GLU A 82 -27.73 -3.70 8.64
C GLU A 82 -27.83 -2.62 9.73
N ALA A 83 -26.82 -1.74 9.78
CA ALA A 83 -26.80 -0.59 10.69
C ALA A 83 -27.58 0.64 10.16
N GLY A 84 -28.23 0.55 9.00
CA GLY A 84 -28.97 1.65 8.38
C GLY A 84 -28.11 2.84 7.96
N ARG A 85 -26.84 2.62 7.61
CA ARG A 85 -25.87 3.69 7.28
C ARG A 85 -25.80 3.94 5.77
N PHE A 86 -25.46 2.91 5.01
CA PHE A 86 -25.35 2.92 3.55
C PHE A 86 -25.42 1.50 3.01
N THR A 87 -25.65 1.36 1.70
CA THR A 87 -25.74 0.10 0.97
C THR A 87 -24.53 -0.09 0.04
N PHE A 88 -24.38 -1.28 -0.53
CA PHE A 88 -23.39 -1.52 -1.60
C PHE A 88 -23.69 -0.64 -2.84
N ALA A 89 -24.95 -0.39 -3.16
CA ALA A 89 -25.31 0.52 -4.24
C ALA A 89 -24.80 1.96 -4.01
N ASP A 90 -24.85 2.45 -2.77
CA ASP A 90 -24.31 3.76 -2.42
C ASP A 90 -22.78 3.81 -2.57
N VAL A 91 -22.08 2.70 -2.27
CA VAL A 91 -20.63 2.59 -2.48
C VAL A 91 -20.30 2.69 -3.97
N VAL A 92 -21.03 1.95 -4.81
CA VAL A 92 -20.86 1.95 -6.27
C VAL A 92 -21.20 3.33 -6.85
N ASP A 93 -22.34 3.91 -6.46
CA ASP A 93 -22.75 5.23 -6.90
C ASP A 93 -21.71 6.30 -6.55
N GLY A 94 -21.26 6.34 -5.30
CA GLY A 94 -20.28 7.33 -4.83
C GLY A 94 -18.93 7.24 -5.57
N VAL A 95 -18.42 6.04 -5.84
CA VAL A 95 -17.18 5.89 -6.60
C VAL A 95 -17.38 6.25 -8.08
N THR A 96 -18.53 5.89 -8.65
CA THR A 96 -18.84 6.19 -10.06
C THR A 96 -18.99 7.69 -10.28
N GLN A 97 -19.75 8.39 -9.44
CA GLN A 97 -19.86 9.86 -9.50
C GLN A 97 -18.50 10.54 -9.39
N LYS A 98 -17.65 10.08 -8.47
CA LYS A 98 -16.28 10.54 -8.33
C LYS A 98 -15.44 10.32 -9.59
N MET A 99 -15.55 9.17 -10.24
CA MET A 99 -14.83 8.91 -11.50
C MET A 99 -15.32 9.82 -12.61
N VAL A 100 -16.63 9.99 -12.79
CA VAL A 100 -17.21 10.89 -13.79
C VAL A 100 -16.78 12.34 -13.52
N PHE A 101 -16.90 12.82 -12.30
CA PHE A 101 -16.54 14.19 -11.93
C PHE A 101 -15.06 14.50 -12.15
N ARG A 102 -14.17 13.56 -11.81
CA ARG A 102 -12.73 13.77 -11.91
C ARG A 102 -12.15 13.55 -13.31
N HIS A 103 -12.94 13.09 -14.27
CA HIS A 103 -12.53 12.91 -15.66
C HIS A 103 -13.34 13.79 -16.62
N PRO A 104 -13.36 15.14 -16.45
CA PRO A 104 -14.11 16.00 -17.36
C PRO A 104 -13.53 16.02 -18.77
N HIS A 105 -12.33 15.50 -18.99
CA HIS A 105 -11.72 15.26 -20.29
C HIS A 105 -12.25 14.02 -21.01
N VAL A 106 -12.99 13.14 -20.31
CA VAL A 106 -13.66 11.96 -20.87
C VAL A 106 -15.17 12.16 -20.92
N PHE A 107 -15.74 12.68 -19.83
CA PHE A 107 -17.20 12.80 -19.64
C PHE A 107 -17.75 14.22 -19.80
N GLY A 108 -16.88 15.20 -20.02
CA GLY A 108 -17.23 16.63 -20.16
C GLY A 108 -16.59 17.28 -21.39
N SER A 109 -16.30 18.57 -21.30
CA SER A 109 -15.80 19.38 -22.41
C SER A 109 -14.33 19.82 -22.27
N VAL A 110 -13.64 19.43 -21.20
CA VAL A 110 -12.22 19.71 -20.99
C VAL A 110 -11.41 18.80 -21.93
N GLN A 111 -10.31 19.33 -22.49
CA GLN A 111 -9.40 18.53 -23.31
C GLN A 111 -8.14 18.20 -22.50
N ALA A 112 -7.65 16.98 -22.61
CA ALA A 112 -6.35 16.56 -22.12
C ALA A 112 -5.64 15.77 -23.24
N GLU A 113 -4.53 16.28 -23.73
CA GLU A 113 -3.81 15.72 -24.87
C GLU A 113 -2.75 14.69 -24.44
N ASN A 114 -2.41 14.66 -23.16
CA ASN A 114 -1.39 13.76 -22.60
C ASN A 114 -1.70 13.42 -21.14
N THR A 115 -0.94 12.47 -20.60
CA THR A 115 -1.09 11.96 -19.25
C THR A 115 -0.93 13.05 -18.18
N ASP A 116 -0.01 13.98 -18.35
CA ASP A 116 0.26 15.03 -17.37
C ASP A 116 -0.93 15.97 -17.25
N GLN A 117 -1.51 16.41 -18.37
CA GLN A 117 -2.73 17.24 -18.39
C GLN A 117 -3.94 16.50 -17.78
N ALA A 118 -4.04 15.19 -18.01
CA ALA A 118 -5.11 14.40 -17.41
C ALA A 118 -4.94 14.30 -15.87
N LEU A 119 -3.72 14.12 -15.39
CA LEU A 119 -3.40 14.08 -13.96
C LEU A 119 -3.60 15.46 -13.29
N ASP A 120 -3.21 16.55 -13.94
CA ASP A 120 -3.42 17.90 -13.42
C ASP A 120 -4.92 18.22 -13.31
N THR A 121 -5.69 17.82 -14.32
CA THR A 121 -7.15 17.96 -14.32
C THR A 121 -7.78 17.15 -13.17
N TRP A 122 -7.35 15.89 -13.00
CA TRP A 122 -7.79 15.05 -11.91
C TRP A 122 -7.50 15.67 -10.53
N ASP A 123 -6.28 16.16 -10.33
CA ASP A 123 -5.88 16.77 -9.06
C ASP A 123 -6.63 18.08 -8.77
N ALA A 124 -6.91 18.88 -9.80
CA ALA A 124 -7.73 20.10 -9.67
C ALA A 124 -9.15 19.75 -9.22
N GLN A 125 -9.82 18.81 -9.90
CA GLN A 125 -11.16 18.36 -9.55
C GLN A 125 -11.22 17.74 -8.14
N LYS A 126 -10.20 16.99 -7.76
CA LYS A 126 -10.08 16.40 -6.42
C LYS A 126 -9.91 17.43 -5.32
N ARG A 127 -9.19 18.54 -5.59
CA ARG A 127 -9.07 19.66 -4.64
C ARG A 127 -10.40 20.39 -4.47
N GLU A 128 -11.11 20.62 -5.58
CA GLU A 128 -12.43 21.24 -5.57
C GLU A 128 -13.43 20.41 -4.77
N GLU A 129 -13.56 19.11 -5.06
CA GLU A 129 -14.45 18.18 -4.35
C GLU A 129 -14.19 18.16 -2.83
N LYS A 130 -12.94 18.33 -2.42
CA LYS A 130 -12.52 18.26 -1.01
C LYS A 130 -12.37 19.62 -0.33
N ASP A 131 -12.73 20.71 -0.99
CA ASP A 131 -12.53 22.10 -0.51
C ASP A 131 -11.09 22.38 -0.02
N GLN A 132 -10.08 21.80 -0.71
CA GLN A 132 -8.67 21.96 -0.37
C GLN A 132 -8.15 23.27 -0.95
N ARG A 133 -8.00 24.30 -0.12
CA ARG A 133 -7.65 25.67 -0.52
C ARG A 133 -6.17 25.95 -0.47
N THR A 134 -5.44 25.27 0.40
CA THR A 134 -4.01 25.45 0.61
C THR A 134 -3.22 24.20 0.29
N ALA A 135 -1.91 24.35 0.09
CA ALA A 135 -1.01 23.20 -0.02
C ALA A 135 -1.03 22.37 1.27
N GLY A 136 -1.08 23.02 2.44
CA GLY A 136 -1.22 22.34 3.74
C GLY A 136 -2.43 21.42 3.79
N ASP A 137 -3.60 21.88 3.34
CA ASP A 137 -4.82 21.05 3.30
C ASP A 137 -4.63 19.77 2.49
N THR A 138 -3.85 19.85 1.40
CA THR A 138 -3.57 18.68 0.58
C THR A 138 -2.63 17.69 1.26
N LEU A 139 -1.69 18.16 2.08
CA LEU A 139 -0.77 17.36 2.88
C LEU A 139 -1.53 16.68 4.03
N ASP A 140 -2.37 17.43 4.74
CA ASP A 140 -3.19 16.91 5.85
C ASP A 140 -4.19 15.84 5.39
N ALA A 141 -4.62 15.89 4.14
CA ALA A 141 -5.52 14.90 3.54
C ALA A 141 -4.83 13.56 3.21
N VAL A 142 -3.52 13.41 3.41
CA VAL A 142 -2.82 12.13 3.25
C VAL A 142 -3.16 11.23 4.44
N ALA A 143 -3.75 10.06 4.15
CA ALA A 143 -4.20 9.15 5.18
C ALA A 143 -3.04 8.74 6.12
N ARG A 144 -3.27 8.90 7.42
CA ARG A 144 -2.28 8.59 8.46
C ARG A 144 -2.07 7.08 8.67
N SER A 145 -3.01 6.27 8.17
CA SER A 145 -2.97 4.80 8.26
C SER A 145 -2.16 4.13 7.15
N LEU A 146 -1.64 4.88 6.19
CA LEU A 146 -0.78 4.33 5.14
C LEU A 146 0.55 3.82 5.73
N PRO A 147 1.18 2.79 5.13
CA PRO A 147 2.57 2.45 5.38
C PRO A 147 3.46 3.68 5.30
N ALA A 148 4.48 3.75 6.16
CA ALA A 148 5.19 5.01 6.40
C ALA A 148 5.93 5.53 5.15
N LEU A 149 6.54 4.65 4.36
CA LEU A 149 7.26 5.05 3.15
C LEU A 149 6.29 5.53 2.06
N ILE A 150 5.17 4.82 1.84
CA ILE A 150 4.10 5.26 0.92
C ILE A 150 3.53 6.62 1.36
N ARG A 151 3.34 6.81 2.68
CA ARG A 151 2.85 8.07 3.22
C ARG A 151 3.85 9.21 2.98
N ALA A 152 5.13 8.97 3.24
CA ALA A 152 6.21 9.94 3.02
C ALA A 152 6.27 10.35 1.55
N GLU A 153 6.24 9.39 0.61
CA GLU A 153 6.22 9.68 -0.82
C GLU A 153 5.02 10.52 -1.23
N LYS A 154 3.82 10.18 -0.77
CA LYS A 154 2.60 10.96 -1.06
C LYS A 154 2.67 12.40 -0.54
N ILE A 155 3.23 12.60 0.66
CA ILE A 155 3.45 13.92 1.24
C ILE A 155 4.43 14.71 0.37
N GLN A 156 5.56 14.11 0.01
CA GLN A 156 6.59 14.74 -0.82
C GLN A 156 6.09 15.08 -2.22
N ASN A 157 5.32 14.20 -2.87
CA ASN A 157 4.71 14.46 -4.17
C ASN A 157 3.73 15.65 -4.13
N LYS A 158 2.98 15.80 -3.04
CA LYS A 158 2.08 16.95 -2.86
C LYS A 158 2.85 18.25 -2.60
N ALA A 159 3.92 18.18 -1.81
CA ALA A 159 4.82 19.33 -1.58
C ALA A 159 5.48 19.77 -2.90
N ALA A 160 5.96 18.82 -3.71
CA ALA A 160 6.54 19.08 -5.02
C ALA A 160 5.55 19.79 -5.96
N LYS A 161 4.30 19.33 -6.03
CA LYS A 161 3.24 19.98 -6.80
C LYS A 161 2.91 21.41 -6.32
N ALA A 162 3.22 21.73 -5.08
CA ALA A 162 3.10 23.07 -4.52
C ALA A 162 4.34 23.95 -4.78
N GLY A 163 5.34 23.43 -5.50
CA GLY A 163 6.59 24.13 -5.79
C GLY A 163 7.68 23.95 -4.73
N PHE A 164 7.46 23.10 -3.71
CA PHE A 164 8.44 22.82 -2.67
C PHE A 164 9.21 21.53 -2.98
N ASP A 165 10.15 21.64 -3.93
CA ASP A 165 11.02 20.52 -4.32
C ASP A 165 12.36 21.01 -4.87
N TRP A 166 13.34 20.10 -4.92
CA TRP A 166 14.60 20.32 -5.63
C TRP A 166 14.42 20.16 -7.13
N PRO A 167 15.29 20.79 -7.94
CA PRO A 167 15.21 20.66 -9.40
C PRO A 167 15.74 19.31 -9.93
N GLU A 168 16.53 18.59 -9.13
CA GLU A 168 17.21 17.35 -9.53
C GLU A 168 17.49 16.42 -8.36
N ALA A 169 17.93 15.18 -8.66
CA ALA A 169 18.18 14.14 -7.66
C ALA A 169 19.42 14.39 -6.78
N GLY A 170 20.41 15.16 -7.26
CA GLY A 170 21.67 15.38 -6.54
C GLY A 170 21.48 15.83 -5.11
N PRO A 171 20.79 16.94 -4.87
CA PRO A 171 20.52 17.43 -3.51
C PRO A 171 19.77 16.44 -2.62
N ALA A 172 18.89 15.60 -3.19
CA ALA A 172 18.18 14.57 -2.45
C ALA A 172 19.13 13.47 -1.94
N LEU A 173 20.08 13.06 -2.76
CA LEU A 173 21.11 12.09 -2.37
C LEU A 173 22.08 12.67 -1.36
N GLU A 174 22.47 13.96 -1.50
CA GLU A 174 23.29 14.65 -0.51
C GLU A 174 22.58 14.73 0.85
N LYS A 175 21.26 14.96 0.87
CA LYS A 175 20.47 14.98 2.11
C LYS A 175 20.43 13.61 2.79
N VAL A 176 20.34 12.50 2.06
CA VAL A 176 20.49 11.15 2.66
C VAL A 176 21.84 11.01 3.39
N ALA A 177 22.93 11.49 2.78
CA ALA A 177 24.25 11.43 3.41
C ALA A 177 24.38 12.37 4.62
N GLU A 178 23.66 13.50 4.62
CA GLU A 178 23.59 14.42 5.76
C GLU A 178 22.85 13.77 6.93
N GLU A 179 21.63 13.25 6.71
CA GLU A 179 20.82 12.60 7.76
C GLU A 179 21.52 11.37 8.36
N ALA A 180 22.25 10.60 7.52
CA ALA A 180 23.05 9.49 8.05
C ALA A 180 24.14 9.94 9.02
N ARG A 181 24.75 11.11 8.79
CA ARG A 181 25.75 11.68 9.72
C ARG A 181 25.09 12.24 10.97
N GLU A 182 23.89 12.81 10.86
CA GLU A 182 23.11 13.34 11.99
C GLU A 182 22.67 12.20 12.90
N LEU A 183 22.13 11.12 12.34
CA LEU A 183 21.84 9.88 13.07
C LEU A 183 23.09 9.33 13.79
N GLN A 184 24.26 9.35 13.13
CA GLN A 184 25.51 8.91 13.75
C GLN A 184 25.93 9.79 14.93
N ARG A 185 25.73 11.12 14.87
CA ARG A 185 25.98 12.04 15.97
C ARG A 185 25.00 11.83 17.13
N ALA A 186 23.71 11.70 16.81
CA ALA A 186 22.69 11.41 17.80
C ALA A 186 22.95 10.10 18.57
N ALA A 187 23.43 9.05 17.88
CA ALA A 187 23.85 7.79 18.50
C ALA A 187 25.04 7.95 19.47
N GLN A 188 25.80 9.05 19.37
CA GLN A 188 26.87 9.41 20.28
C GLN A 188 26.43 10.36 21.41
N GLY A 189 25.13 10.68 21.47
CA GLY A 189 24.54 11.52 22.52
C GLY A 189 24.31 12.97 22.11
N ASP A 190 24.46 13.31 20.83
CA ASP A 190 24.21 14.65 20.28
C ASP A 190 22.98 14.67 19.39
N GLY A 191 21.79 14.60 19.99
CA GLY A 191 20.52 14.68 19.31
C GLY A 191 19.50 13.57 19.69
N ASP A 192 18.33 13.56 19.02
CA ASP A 192 17.30 12.54 19.18
C ASP A 192 17.46 11.45 18.09
N VAL A 193 17.88 10.26 18.49
CA VAL A 193 18.10 9.12 17.58
C VAL A 193 16.84 8.74 16.80
N ALA A 194 15.65 8.88 17.40
CA ALA A 194 14.41 8.51 16.73
C ALA A 194 13.99 9.55 15.67
N GLU A 195 14.23 10.83 15.93
CA GLU A 195 14.03 11.93 15.00
C GLU A 195 14.94 11.75 13.78
N GLU A 196 16.26 11.61 14.00
CA GLU A 196 17.24 11.49 12.93
C GLU A 196 17.06 10.21 12.08
N LEU A 197 16.65 9.11 12.70
CA LEU A 197 16.27 7.91 11.93
C LEU A 197 15.04 8.17 11.05
N GLY A 198 14.06 8.91 11.55
CA GLY A 198 12.88 9.31 10.78
C GLY A 198 13.25 10.19 9.59
N ASP A 199 14.14 11.17 9.78
CA ASP A 199 14.59 12.08 8.74
C ASP A 199 15.44 11.38 7.67
N LEU A 200 16.29 10.46 8.07
CA LEU A 200 17.04 9.60 7.14
C LEU A 200 16.10 8.77 6.25
N LEU A 201 15.08 8.14 6.83
CA LEU A 201 14.10 7.36 6.06
C LEU A 201 13.29 8.26 5.11
N PHE A 202 12.90 9.46 5.57
CA PHE A 202 12.19 10.43 4.76
C PHE A 202 13.03 10.95 3.60
N ALA A 203 14.33 11.22 3.83
CA ALA A 203 15.29 11.60 2.80
C ALA A 203 15.53 10.47 1.79
N ALA A 204 15.62 9.21 2.25
CA ALA A 204 15.75 8.05 1.37
C ALA A 204 14.54 7.91 0.43
N VAL A 205 13.31 8.07 0.93
CA VAL A 205 12.09 8.09 0.10
C VAL A 205 12.16 9.21 -0.93
N LYS A 206 12.65 10.40 -0.56
CA LYS A 206 12.80 11.52 -1.49
C LYS A 206 13.77 11.20 -2.62
N ALA A 207 14.90 10.58 -2.30
CA ALA A 207 15.87 10.15 -3.31
C ALA A 207 15.25 9.08 -4.25
N GLY A 208 14.54 8.09 -3.70
CA GLY A 208 13.81 7.08 -4.48
C GLY A 208 12.84 7.72 -5.47
N ARG A 209 12.04 8.69 -5.01
CA ARG A 209 11.09 9.42 -5.86
C ARG A 209 11.76 10.13 -7.03
N PHE A 210 12.89 10.82 -6.83
CA PHE A 210 13.64 11.46 -7.90
C PHE A 210 14.23 10.46 -8.91
N LEU A 211 14.49 9.24 -8.47
CA LEU A 211 15.00 8.15 -9.31
C LEU A 211 13.88 7.32 -9.97
N GLY A 212 12.62 7.68 -9.73
CA GLY A 212 11.46 6.95 -10.27
C GLY A 212 11.26 5.58 -9.64
N LEU A 213 11.70 5.39 -8.38
CA LEU A 213 11.61 4.13 -7.65
C LEU A 213 10.50 4.18 -6.59
N ASP A 214 9.73 3.12 -6.46
CA ASP A 214 8.86 2.88 -5.33
C ASP A 214 9.70 2.43 -4.13
N SER A 215 9.72 3.24 -3.06
CA SER A 215 10.56 2.97 -1.89
C SER A 215 10.02 1.84 -1.01
N GLU A 216 8.70 1.63 -0.97
CA GLU A 216 8.08 0.52 -0.23
C GLU A 216 8.45 -0.80 -0.90
N GLN A 217 8.25 -0.88 -2.22
CA GLN A 217 8.61 -2.07 -2.99
C GLN A 217 10.11 -2.35 -2.99
N ALA A 218 10.95 -1.31 -3.09
CA ALA A 218 12.40 -1.47 -3.02
C ALA A 218 12.86 -2.07 -1.68
N LEU A 219 12.24 -1.64 -0.57
CA LEU A 219 12.50 -2.22 0.75
C LEU A 219 11.97 -3.65 0.87
N HIS A 220 10.77 -3.93 0.34
CA HIS A 220 10.23 -5.29 0.27
C HIS A 220 11.17 -6.22 -0.48
N GLN A 221 11.63 -5.84 -1.68
CA GLN A 221 12.59 -6.63 -2.45
C GLN A 221 13.93 -6.85 -1.71
N ALA A 222 14.36 -5.86 -0.92
CA ALA A 222 15.55 -6.01 -0.09
C ALA A 222 15.35 -7.04 1.03
N CYS A 223 14.15 -7.11 1.63
CA CYS A 223 13.78 -8.13 2.61
C CYS A 223 13.78 -9.53 1.98
N GLU A 224 13.14 -9.70 0.82
CA GLU A 224 13.11 -10.97 0.11
C GLU A 224 14.51 -11.44 -0.30
N LYS A 225 15.33 -10.52 -0.79
CA LYS A 225 16.74 -10.78 -1.08
C LYS A 225 17.50 -11.23 0.17
N PHE A 226 17.27 -10.59 1.31
CA PHE A 226 17.88 -11.01 2.58
C PHE A 226 17.44 -12.41 2.97
N ILE A 227 16.15 -12.74 2.90
CA ILE A 227 15.61 -14.05 3.23
C ILE A 227 16.22 -15.15 2.34
N ARG A 228 16.29 -14.92 1.03
CA ARG A 228 16.91 -15.90 0.11
C ARG A 228 18.38 -16.17 0.47
N ARG A 229 19.16 -15.11 0.71
CA ARG A 229 20.57 -15.24 1.10
C ARG A 229 20.74 -15.91 2.45
N PHE A 230 19.88 -15.59 3.40
CA PHE A 230 19.90 -16.18 4.72
C PHE A 230 19.65 -17.69 4.67
N ARG A 231 18.67 -18.13 3.87
CA ARG A 231 18.44 -19.58 3.61
C ARG A 231 19.69 -20.24 3.03
N ARG A 232 20.38 -19.57 2.12
CA ARG A 232 21.62 -20.09 1.56
C ARG A 232 22.73 -20.21 2.61
N VAL A 233 22.83 -19.25 3.54
CA VAL A 233 23.74 -19.34 4.69
C VAL A 233 23.40 -20.54 5.58
N GLU A 234 22.12 -20.80 5.84
CA GLU A 234 21.68 -22.00 6.59
C GLU A 234 22.12 -23.30 5.90
N ASP A 235 21.96 -23.38 4.57
CA ASP A 235 22.44 -24.54 3.79
C ASP A 235 23.97 -24.74 3.95
N LEU A 236 24.74 -23.64 3.89
CA LEU A 236 26.20 -23.67 4.04
C LEU A 236 26.66 -24.06 5.45
N CYS A 237 25.82 -23.86 6.47
CA CYS A 237 26.10 -24.35 7.84
C CYS A 237 26.08 -25.88 7.96
N GLY A 238 25.55 -26.61 6.95
CA GLY A 238 25.61 -28.07 6.88
C GLY A 238 24.97 -28.78 8.07
N GLY A 239 23.91 -28.20 8.65
CA GLY A 239 23.20 -28.73 9.82
C GLY A 239 23.80 -28.32 11.17
N THR A 240 24.89 -27.57 11.20
CA THR A 240 25.40 -26.95 12.42
C THR A 240 24.51 -25.75 12.79
N PRO A 241 23.96 -25.66 14.01
CA PRO A 241 23.21 -24.49 14.45
C PRO A 241 24.03 -23.19 14.31
N MET A 242 23.43 -22.15 13.75
CA MET A 242 24.14 -20.89 13.44
C MET A 242 24.67 -20.21 14.69
N ASP A 243 24.01 -20.33 15.83
CA ASP A 243 24.43 -19.81 17.13
C ASP A 243 25.68 -20.50 17.71
N GLN A 244 26.09 -21.64 17.14
CA GLN A 244 27.32 -22.35 17.49
C GLN A 244 28.51 -21.97 16.58
N LEU A 245 28.27 -21.19 15.53
CA LEU A 245 29.30 -20.75 14.61
C LEU A 245 29.78 -19.35 14.95
N PRO A 246 31.07 -19.05 14.77
CA PRO A 246 31.59 -17.69 14.96
C PRO A 246 31.01 -16.76 13.88
N LEU A 247 30.75 -15.49 14.26
CA LEU A 247 30.17 -14.51 13.34
C LEU A 247 31.00 -14.36 12.03
N SER A 248 32.34 -14.42 12.13
CA SER A 248 33.22 -14.34 10.95
C SER A 248 32.95 -15.43 9.92
N GLN A 249 32.62 -16.65 10.37
CA GLN A 249 32.28 -17.76 9.48
C GLN A 249 30.89 -17.53 8.81
N LEU A 250 29.94 -16.99 9.56
CA LEU A 250 28.64 -16.62 9.01
C LEU A 250 28.77 -15.47 8.00
N GLU A 251 29.66 -14.52 8.22
CA GLU A 251 29.99 -13.45 7.26
C GLU A 251 30.63 -14.00 5.98
N ASP A 252 31.51 -15.00 6.08
CA ASP A 252 32.08 -15.69 4.92
C ASP A 252 30.98 -16.41 4.11
N TYR A 253 30.08 -17.14 4.76
CA TYR A 253 28.93 -17.77 4.12
C TYR A 253 28.00 -16.75 3.48
N TRP A 254 27.77 -15.61 4.14
CA TRP A 254 27.00 -14.50 3.55
C TRP A 254 27.66 -13.90 2.33
N ALA A 255 28.99 -13.74 2.32
CA ALA A 255 29.74 -13.28 1.16
C ALA A 255 29.63 -14.29 0.01
N GLN A 256 29.70 -15.60 0.31
CA GLN A 256 29.50 -16.65 -0.69
C GLN A 256 28.08 -16.62 -1.27
N ALA A 257 27.05 -16.53 -0.43
CA ALA A 257 25.66 -16.44 -0.86
C ALA A 257 25.39 -15.23 -1.80
N LYS A 258 26.04 -14.10 -1.55
CA LYS A 258 26.01 -12.92 -2.46
C LYS A 258 26.63 -13.20 -3.83
N HIS A 259 27.73 -13.94 -3.85
CA HIS A 259 28.44 -14.27 -5.10
C HIS A 259 27.67 -15.24 -5.99
N GLU A 260 26.91 -16.14 -5.39
CA GLU A 260 26.13 -17.16 -6.11
C GLU A 260 24.84 -16.59 -6.76
N GLU A 261 24.38 -15.40 -6.33
CA GLU A 261 23.23 -14.70 -6.91
C GLU A 261 23.63 -13.77 -8.11
N THR A 262 24.90 -13.57 -8.35
CA THR A 262 25.41 -12.69 -9.42
C THR A 262 25.75 -13.50 -10.67
#